data_e4610cd4cc6c21e4dcafa6a0f1439376
#
_entry.id   e4610cd4cc6c21e4dcafa6a0f1439376
#
_cell.length_a   1.000
_cell.length_b   1.000
_cell.length_c   1.000
_cell.angle_alpha   90.00
_cell.angle_beta   90.00
_cell.angle_gamma   90.00
#
_symmetry.space_group_name_H-M   'P 1'
#
loop_
_entity.id
_entity.type
_entity.pdbx_description
1 polymer ?
#
loop_
_entity_poly.entity_id
_entity_poly.type
_entity_poly.pdbx_seq_one_letter_code
_entity_poly.pdbx_strand_id
1 'polypeptide(L)'
;MSAIIHYHDIGDYLSREEKLRIIDDFGDIAGIEWQSITPDKHGDWLNMRDSEFDDYIPLAPEEKFDYLAKSWFTVNSSGLKTGMDGIAIGYSRQGVLDAVKKEIAHSEKHKAVEYSYRPFNKQWLYYDRETNQRQYRIPNIFPLCDSASPREKKYPNKVICVTGAGGSKDFSCIITDVIPDLHFCGDVQAFPLYWYEEIKADTSVMELPGLEKQSGYIKHDAISDFILMEFRKIAGPRVQKEDIFNYVYGALHNPDYRAKFAADLKKQLPRLPLPKDRKEFEKVEGIGRKLANLHLHYEEIDPWPLDEVGSLDYHVTKMAWAKDGKDVRKDMLVVNEHLTLAGIPAEAHQYVVNGRTPLEWLIDHYQIRTDADSGIVNDPNKWGEEHHYPQYIVELVKRIVRLSVETEKLVGELKDKTKAEKTEAAVAAHPSATPPYWWKSGVWGVESPVPDGGNVVMSLAHKWYDKIEAGLKHDEFREKKPYWDKFLEGRKGKELRSVTFMRGQGSPVKMTWEVLGVDVAKDPGRTGYYVIHLGKRIK
;
A
#
# COMPACT_ATOMS: atom_id res chain seq x y z
N MET A 1 17.18 29.76 23.37
CA MET A 1 17.18 28.61 24.30
C MET A 1 16.62 27.42 23.55
N SER A 2 17.38 26.32 23.45
CA SER A 2 16.86 25.06 22.93
C SER A 2 16.01 24.38 24.01
N ALA A 3 14.85 23.81 23.62
CA ALA A 3 14.02 23.04 24.54
C ALA A 3 14.74 21.70 24.86
N ILE A 4 14.58 21.24 26.10
CA ILE A 4 14.97 19.90 26.51
C ILE A 4 13.73 19.02 26.34
N ILE A 5 13.87 17.90 25.62
CA ILE A 5 12.77 16.96 25.39
C ILE A 5 12.97 15.78 26.32
N HIS A 6 11.98 15.54 27.17
CA HIS A 6 11.91 14.39 28.05
C HIS A 6 10.95 13.36 27.46
N TYR A 7 11.38 12.12 27.35
CA TYR A 7 10.62 11.02 26.76
C TYR A 7 10.61 9.81 27.68
N HIS A 8 9.46 9.15 27.76
CA HIS A 8 9.32 7.87 28.41
C HIS A 8 8.46 6.95 27.54
N ASP A 9 8.93 5.74 27.29
CA ASP A 9 8.21 4.74 26.49
C ASP A 9 7.34 3.89 27.42
N ILE A 10 6.03 4.02 27.30
CA ILE A 10 5.06 3.21 28.04
C ILE A 10 4.76 1.86 27.37
N GLY A 11 5.38 1.59 26.23
CA GLY A 11 5.20 0.38 25.44
C GLY A 11 4.13 0.53 24.34
N ASP A 12 4.24 -0.35 23.34
CA ASP A 12 3.35 -0.39 22.20
C ASP A 12 2.11 -1.26 22.48
N TYR A 13 1.03 -0.96 21.76
CA TYR A 13 -0.17 -1.79 21.66
C TYR A 13 -0.99 -1.96 22.94
N LEU A 14 -0.83 -1.07 23.89
CA LEU A 14 -1.62 -1.04 25.11
C LEU A 14 -3.05 -0.56 24.82
N SER A 15 -4.03 -1.15 25.48
CA SER A 15 -5.40 -0.63 25.53
C SER A 15 -5.42 0.76 26.20
N ARG A 16 -6.51 1.49 26.02
CA ARG A 16 -6.69 2.78 26.69
C ARG A 16 -6.59 2.65 28.21
N GLU A 17 -7.19 1.61 28.76
CA GLU A 17 -7.24 1.31 30.19
C GLU A 17 -5.84 0.97 30.72
N GLU A 18 -5.05 0.21 29.98
CA GLU A 18 -3.66 -0.10 30.35
C GLU A 18 -2.77 1.14 30.32
N LYS A 19 -2.91 1.99 29.31
CA LYS A 19 -2.17 3.26 29.23
C LYS A 19 -2.47 4.18 30.40
N LEU A 20 -3.76 4.33 30.75
CA LEU A 20 -4.20 5.16 31.88
C LEU A 20 -3.68 4.60 33.20
N ARG A 21 -3.70 3.28 33.40
CA ARG A 21 -3.16 2.65 34.60
C ARG A 21 -1.67 2.88 34.78
N ILE A 22 -0.87 2.74 33.68
CA ILE A 22 0.57 3.01 33.71
C ILE A 22 0.85 4.47 34.10
N ILE A 23 0.06 5.41 33.59
CA ILE A 23 0.20 6.83 33.92
C ILE A 23 -0.18 7.07 35.40
N ASP A 24 -1.22 6.41 35.87
CA ASP A 24 -1.66 6.52 37.29
C ASP A 24 -0.63 5.90 38.24
N ASP A 25 -0.02 4.80 37.87
CA ASP A 25 1.04 4.10 38.61
C ASP A 25 2.30 4.96 38.80
N PHE A 26 2.58 5.93 37.92
CA PHE A 26 3.67 6.91 38.13
C PHE A 26 3.38 7.93 39.25
N GLY A 27 2.11 8.14 39.57
CA GLY A 27 1.65 9.10 40.58
C GLY A 27 1.79 10.55 40.12
N ASP A 28 3.00 10.98 39.78
CA ASP A 28 3.27 12.31 39.26
C ASP A 28 4.43 12.32 38.23
N ILE A 29 4.78 13.48 37.70
CA ILE A 29 5.85 13.68 36.73
C ILE A 29 7.22 13.27 37.29
N ALA A 30 7.44 13.37 38.60
CA ALA A 30 8.70 12.99 39.25
C ALA A 30 8.86 11.45 39.37
N GLY A 31 7.75 10.72 39.38
CA GLY A 31 7.74 9.26 39.39
C GLY A 31 8.09 8.61 38.05
N ILE A 32 8.23 9.42 36.99
CA ILE A 32 8.54 8.92 35.64
C ILE A 32 10.06 8.90 35.40
N GLU A 33 10.59 7.76 34.95
CA GLU A 33 11.97 7.66 34.54
C GLU A 33 12.15 8.27 33.13
N TRP A 34 12.57 9.53 33.09
CA TRP A 34 12.72 10.30 31.86
C TRP A 34 14.03 10.05 31.15
N GLN A 35 13.95 9.88 29.84
CA GLN A 35 15.10 9.94 28.93
C GLN A 35 15.15 11.31 28.26
N SER A 36 16.31 11.96 28.25
CA SER A 36 16.51 13.19 27.48
C SER A 36 16.78 12.84 26.02
N ILE A 37 16.00 13.42 25.12
CA ILE A 37 16.12 13.19 23.67
C ILE A 37 16.70 14.43 23.02
N THR A 38 17.64 14.21 22.08
CA THR A 38 18.08 15.22 21.13
C THR A 38 17.52 14.85 19.76
N PRO A 39 16.68 15.71 19.14
CA PRO A 39 16.19 15.47 17.78
C PRO A 39 17.32 15.34 16.79
N ASP A 40 17.12 14.51 15.76
CA ASP A 40 18.09 14.35 14.68
C ASP A 40 18.08 15.59 13.73
N LYS A 41 18.90 15.53 12.64
CA LYS A 41 18.97 16.60 11.62
C LYS A 41 17.63 16.90 10.93
N HIS A 42 16.66 16.00 11.00
CA HIS A 42 15.30 16.15 10.45
C HIS A 42 14.29 16.63 11.48
N GLY A 43 14.69 16.80 12.74
CA GLY A 43 13.81 17.14 13.86
C GLY A 43 13.03 15.95 14.41
N ASP A 44 13.39 14.72 14.10
CA ASP A 44 12.77 13.51 14.62
C ASP A 44 13.22 13.22 16.04
N TRP A 45 12.30 12.95 16.92
CA TRP A 45 12.58 12.67 18.34
C TRP A 45 13.07 11.26 18.58
N LEU A 46 12.52 10.30 17.82
CA LEU A 46 12.95 8.91 17.84
C LEU A 46 13.63 8.62 16.51
N ASN A 47 14.91 8.30 16.55
CA ASN A 47 15.68 8.02 15.35
C ASN A 47 15.31 6.65 14.77
N MET A 48 14.26 6.62 13.96
CA MET A 48 13.74 5.43 13.27
C MET A 48 14.17 5.36 11.81
N ARG A 49 14.78 6.43 11.27
CA ARG A 49 15.21 6.52 9.87
C ARG A 49 16.52 5.78 9.66
N ASP A 50 16.69 5.31 8.43
CA ASP A 50 17.95 4.73 7.97
C ASP A 50 18.78 5.81 7.25
N SER A 51 20.01 6.09 7.73
CA SER A 51 20.87 7.14 7.15
C SER A 51 21.24 6.89 5.69
N GLU A 52 21.24 5.64 5.22
CA GLU A 52 21.51 5.27 3.83
C GLU A 52 20.43 5.80 2.87
N PHE A 53 19.22 6.08 3.38
CA PHE A 53 18.13 6.63 2.56
C PHE A 53 18.47 8.00 1.97
N ASP A 54 19.19 8.83 2.73
CA ASP A 54 19.58 10.18 2.28
C ASP A 54 20.62 10.15 1.16
N ASP A 55 21.41 9.07 1.04
CA ASP A 55 22.41 8.88 -0.01
C ASP A 55 21.79 8.50 -1.36
N TYR A 56 20.53 8.06 -1.35
CA TYR A 56 19.83 7.67 -2.57
C TYR A 56 19.26 8.87 -3.33
N ILE A 57 19.12 8.70 -4.64
CA ILE A 57 18.62 9.74 -5.55
C ILE A 57 17.13 9.95 -5.33
N PRO A 58 16.66 11.21 -5.10
CA PRO A 58 15.24 11.49 -4.88
C PRO A 58 14.41 11.21 -6.13
N LEU A 59 13.20 10.70 -5.93
CA LEU A 59 12.26 10.50 -7.03
C LEU A 59 11.78 11.84 -7.60
N ALA A 60 11.38 12.76 -6.70
CA ALA A 60 10.89 14.08 -7.06
C ALA A 60 12.03 15.08 -7.24
N PRO A 61 11.94 15.99 -8.21
CA PRO A 61 12.86 17.12 -8.34
C PRO A 61 12.59 18.17 -7.26
N GLU A 62 13.61 18.95 -6.90
CA GLU A 62 13.44 20.13 -6.05
C GLU A 62 12.63 21.19 -6.79
N GLU A 63 13.02 21.51 -8.02
CA GLU A 63 12.28 22.38 -8.92
C GLU A 63 11.60 21.59 -10.03
N LYS A 64 10.32 21.91 -10.31
CA LYS A 64 9.53 21.24 -11.34
C LYS A 64 9.94 21.69 -12.73
N PHE A 65 9.99 20.73 -13.66
CA PHE A 65 10.39 20.92 -15.06
C PHE A 65 11.88 21.30 -15.23
N ASP A 66 12.69 21.11 -14.19
CA ASP A 66 14.14 21.24 -14.31
C ASP A 66 14.72 20.00 -15.00
N TYR A 67 15.18 20.16 -16.23
CA TYR A 67 15.81 19.07 -17.01
C TYR A 67 17.21 18.68 -16.47
N LEU A 68 17.84 19.56 -15.71
CA LEU A 68 19.15 19.33 -15.09
C LEU A 68 19.03 18.76 -13.68
N ALA A 69 17.81 18.56 -13.18
CA ALA A 69 17.55 18.03 -11.86
C ALA A 69 18.24 16.67 -11.66
N LYS A 70 18.96 16.56 -10.55
CA LYS A 70 19.58 15.31 -10.09
C LYS A 70 18.54 14.47 -9.35
N SER A 71 17.44 14.15 -10.03
CA SER A 71 16.32 13.35 -9.55
C SER A 71 15.91 12.34 -10.61
N TRP A 72 15.12 11.33 -10.24
CA TRP A 72 14.59 10.37 -11.21
C TRP A 72 13.64 11.02 -12.21
N PHE A 73 12.76 11.90 -11.72
CA PHE A 73 11.78 12.60 -12.54
C PHE A 73 12.03 14.10 -12.56
N THR A 74 11.71 14.75 -13.65
CA THR A 74 11.75 16.21 -13.80
C THR A 74 10.46 16.88 -13.32
N VAL A 75 9.38 16.10 -13.11
CA VAL A 75 8.08 16.59 -12.69
C VAL A 75 7.33 15.51 -11.90
N ASN A 76 6.57 15.95 -10.90
CA ASN A 76 5.53 15.17 -10.24
C ASN A 76 4.35 16.10 -9.90
N SER A 77 3.21 15.51 -9.57
CA SER A 77 1.99 16.23 -9.21
C SER A 77 1.27 15.53 -8.07
N SER A 78 0.59 16.28 -7.23
CA SER A 78 -0.50 15.69 -6.44
C SER A 78 -1.64 15.26 -7.38
N GLY A 79 -2.47 14.30 -6.92
CA GLY A 79 -3.69 13.93 -7.59
C GLY A 79 -4.71 15.07 -7.62
N LEU A 80 -5.71 14.96 -8.47
CA LEU A 80 -6.75 15.98 -8.62
C LEU A 80 -7.69 15.98 -7.40
N LYS A 81 -8.11 17.16 -6.96
CA LYS A 81 -9.15 17.34 -5.94
C LYS A 81 -10.33 18.08 -6.52
N THR A 82 -11.51 17.48 -6.51
CA THR A 82 -12.74 18.12 -6.99
C THR A 82 -13.28 19.12 -5.98
N GLY A 83 -13.50 18.72 -4.75
CA GLY A 83 -14.25 19.49 -3.75
C GLY A 83 -15.78 19.46 -3.99
N MET A 84 -16.24 18.76 -5.03
CA MET A 84 -17.65 18.57 -5.41
C MET A 84 -17.90 17.12 -5.84
N ASP A 85 -17.38 16.16 -5.06
CA ASP A 85 -17.36 14.74 -5.44
C ASP A 85 -18.76 14.19 -5.79
N GLY A 86 -19.79 14.55 -5.01
CA GLY A 86 -21.16 14.09 -5.23
C GLY A 86 -21.80 14.56 -6.55
N ILE A 87 -21.20 15.52 -7.24
CA ILE A 87 -21.72 16.11 -8.49
C ILE A 87 -20.79 15.80 -9.67
N ALA A 88 -19.47 15.98 -9.44
CA ALA A 88 -18.47 15.92 -10.49
C ALA A 88 -17.93 14.51 -10.73
N ILE A 89 -18.24 13.53 -9.89
CA ILE A 89 -17.77 12.15 -9.99
C ILE A 89 -18.93 11.17 -9.94
N GLY A 90 -18.89 10.13 -10.77
CA GLY A 90 -19.92 9.07 -10.77
C GLY A 90 -19.63 7.93 -11.73
N TYR A 91 -20.38 6.84 -11.59
CA TYR A 91 -20.28 5.68 -12.47
C TYR A 91 -21.04 5.83 -13.79
N SER A 92 -21.89 6.84 -13.92
CA SER A 92 -22.58 7.17 -15.17
C SER A 92 -22.04 8.45 -15.77
N ARG A 93 -21.53 8.36 -16.99
CA ARG A 93 -21.06 9.54 -17.75
C ARG A 93 -22.18 10.55 -17.94
N GLN A 94 -23.36 10.06 -18.36
CA GLN A 94 -24.51 10.93 -18.55
C GLN A 94 -25.00 11.51 -17.21
N GLY A 95 -25.00 10.72 -16.14
CA GLY A 95 -25.36 11.17 -14.80
C GLY A 95 -24.49 12.32 -14.30
N VAL A 96 -23.15 12.24 -14.50
CA VAL A 96 -22.20 13.31 -14.16
C VAL A 96 -22.51 14.57 -14.99
N LEU A 97 -22.72 14.43 -16.30
CA LEU A 97 -23.04 15.59 -17.17
C LEU A 97 -24.34 16.27 -16.76
N ASP A 98 -25.37 15.49 -16.40
CA ASP A 98 -26.67 16.02 -15.98
C ASP A 98 -26.59 16.69 -14.59
N ALA A 99 -25.81 16.11 -13.66
CA ALA A 99 -25.59 16.69 -12.35
C ALA A 99 -24.86 18.04 -12.45
N VAL A 100 -23.76 18.09 -13.20
CA VAL A 100 -22.99 19.34 -13.41
C VAL A 100 -23.83 20.39 -14.10
N LYS A 101 -24.67 20.02 -15.09
CA LYS A 101 -25.55 20.96 -15.80
C LYS A 101 -26.55 21.66 -14.89
N LYS A 102 -27.00 21.00 -13.82
CA LYS A 102 -27.92 21.61 -12.84
C LYS A 102 -27.21 22.70 -12.02
N GLU A 103 -25.93 22.53 -11.74
CA GLU A 103 -25.15 23.41 -10.86
C GLU A 103 -24.52 24.59 -11.61
N ILE A 104 -23.95 24.36 -12.79
CA ILE A 104 -23.18 25.37 -13.55
C ILE A 104 -23.86 25.77 -14.88
N ALA A 105 -25.14 25.54 -15.02
CA ALA A 105 -26.00 25.91 -16.15
C ALA A 105 -25.65 25.27 -17.51
N HIS A 106 -24.44 24.73 -17.69
CA HIS A 106 -24.05 24.01 -18.92
C HIS A 106 -23.02 22.92 -18.63
N SER A 107 -22.99 21.89 -19.45
CA SER A 107 -21.97 20.85 -19.39
C SER A 107 -21.51 20.49 -20.80
N GLU A 108 -20.21 20.21 -20.93
CA GLU A 108 -19.58 19.86 -22.20
C GLU A 108 -19.19 18.39 -22.17
N LYS A 109 -19.68 17.59 -23.12
CA LYS A 109 -19.50 16.12 -23.13
C LYS A 109 -18.02 15.68 -23.10
N HIS A 110 -17.13 16.42 -23.76
CA HIS A 110 -15.71 16.09 -23.80
C HIS A 110 -14.99 16.27 -22.46
N LYS A 111 -15.57 17.03 -21.52
CA LYS A 111 -15.02 17.23 -20.17
C LYS A 111 -15.33 16.08 -19.21
N ALA A 112 -16.25 15.16 -19.56
CA ALA A 112 -16.45 13.94 -18.78
C ALA A 112 -15.44 12.86 -19.23
N VAL A 113 -14.43 12.62 -18.40
CA VAL A 113 -13.28 11.75 -18.66
C VAL A 113 -13.20 10.62 -17.64
N GLU A 114 -12.50 9.53 -17.99
CA GLU A 114 -12.20 8.45 -17.03
C GLU A 114 -11.27 8.94 -15.92
N TYR A 115 -11.50 8.43 -14.71
CA TYR A 115 -10.88 8.89 -13.48
C TYR A 115 -10.60 7.75 -12.52
N SER A 116 -9.38 7.65 -12.01
CA SER A 116 -9.02 6.71 -10.95
C SER A 116 -9.36 7.31 -9.59
N TYR A 117 -10.59 7.03 -9.12
CA TYR A 117 -11.11 7.57 -7.86
C TYR A 117 -10.45 6.93 -6.64
N ARG A 118 -10.36 5.60 -6.62
CA ARG A 118 -9.66 4.81 -5.57
C ARG A 118 -8.94 3.62 -6.23
N PRO A 119 -8.08 2.90 -5.52
CA PRO A 119 -7.43 1.73 -6.08
C PRO A 119 -8.43 0.76 -6.71
N PHE A 120 -8.22 0.41 -7.98
CA PHE A 120 -9.09 -0.49 -8.75
C PHE A 120 -10.54 -0.03 -8.89
N ASN A 121 -10.76 1.28 -8.81
CA ASN A 121 -12.07 1.89 -8.94
C ASN A 121 -12.02 3.07 -9.92
N LYS A 122 -12.50 2.84 -11.12
CA LYS A 122 -12.66 3.87 -12.15
C LYS A 122 -14.07 4.45 -12.10
N GLN A 123 -14.16 5.74 -12.32
CA GLN A 123 -15.43 6.47 -12.43
C GLN A 123 -15.26 7.55 -13.52
N TRP A 124 -16.33 8.23 -13.85
CA TRP A 124 -16.32 9.43 -14.67
C TRP A 124 -16.07 10.65 -13.80
N LEU A 125 -15.21 11.56 -14.27
CA LEU A 125 -14.93 12.87 -13.67
C LEU A 125 -15.33 13.96 -14.67
N TYR A 126 -16.04 14.99 -14.23
CA TYR A 126 -16.13 16.23 -14.97
C TYR A 126 -14.86 17.05 -14.74
N TYR A 127 -14.02 17.10 -15.76
CA TYR A 127 -12.69 17.73 -15.69
C TYR A 127 -12.74 19.19 -16.13
N ASP A 128 -12.97 20.07 -15.17
CA ASP A 128 -13.08 21.53 -15.39
C ASP A 128 -12.65 22.30 -14.14
N ARG A 129 -12.22 23.57 -14.32
CA ARG A 129 -11.78 24.41 -13.20
C ARG A 129 -12.92 24.78 -12.24
N GLU A 130 -14.15 24.89 -12.71
CA GLU A 130 -15.30 25.25 -11.87
C GLU A 130 -15.68 24.12 -10.91
N THR A 131 -15.48 22.86 -11.33
CA THR A 131 -15.80 21.67 -10.54
C THR A 131 -14.59 21.05 -9.85
N ASN A 132 -13.37 21.47 -10.21
CA ASN A 132 -12.15 20.89 -9.66
C ASN A 132 -11.41 21.93 -8.81
N GLN A 133 -11.50 21.80 -7.48
CA GLN A 133 -10.92 22.74 -6.52
C GLN A 133 -9.42 22.92 -6.72
N ARG A 134 -8.68 21.82 -7.00
CA ARG A 134 -7.24 21.82 -7.24
C ARG A 134 -6.87 20.81 -8.31
N GLN A 135 -6.36 21.30 -9.42
CA GLN A 135 -5.86 20.46 -10.52
C GLN A 135 -4.35 20.22 -10.44
N TYR A 136 -3.62 21.00 -9.65
CA TYR A 136 -2.15 20.96 -9.55
C TYR A 136 -1.50 20.99 -10.94
N ARG A 137 -0.65 19.96 -11.26
CA ARG A 137 -0.01 19.81 -12.58
C ARG A 137 -0.66 18.75 -13.46
N ILE A 138 -1.83 18.25 -13.06
CA ILE A 138 -2.59 17.28 -13.85
C ILE A 138 -2.84 17.74 -15.29
N PRO A 139 -3.13 19.02 -15.58
CA PRO A 139 -3.26 19.49 -16.97
C PRO A 139 -2.01 19.32 -17.84
N ASN A 140 -0.81 19.33 -17.23
CA ASN A 140 0.43 19.04 -17.94
C ASN A 140 0.70 17.52 -18.08
N ILE A 141 0.04 16.69 -17.30
CA ILE A 141 0.21 15.23 -17.33
C ILE A 141 -0.86 14.58 -18.20
N PHE A 142 -2.10 15.03 -18.05
CA PHE A 142 -3.28 14.60 -18.79
C PHE A 142 -3.98 15.82 -19.40
N PRO A 143 -3.49 16.33 -20.55
CA PRO A 143 -4.14 17.44 -21.22
C PRO A 143 -5.56 17.08 -21.64
N LEU A 144 -6.51 17.99 -21.38
CA LEU A 144 -7.86 17.85 -21.90
C LEU A 144 -7.81 18.11 -23.41
N CYS A 145 -8.40 17.23 -24.19
CA CYS A 145 -8.56 17.45 -25.62
C CYS A 145 -10.03 17.38 -26.03
N ASP A 146 -10.39 18.15 -27.04
CA ASP A 146 -11.74 18.24 -27.57
C ASP A 146 -12.19 16.99 -28.38
N SER A 147 -11.44 15.90 -28.27
CA SER A 147 -11.75 14.65 -28.96
C SER A 147 -13.03 14.04 -28.38
N ALA A 148 -14.03 13.84 -29.23
CA ALA A 148 -15.31 13.27 -28.85
C ALA A 148 -15.23 11.76 -28.51
N SER A 149 -14.08 11.13 -28.73
CA SER A 149 -13.87 9.70 -28.48
C SER A 149 -13.09 9.47 -27.18
N PRO A 150 -13.70 8.87 -26.14
CA PRO A 150 -12.99 8.50 -24.90
C PRO A 150 -11.90 7.44 -25.13
N ARG A 151 -11.96 6.70 -26.24
CA ARG A 151 -11.04 5.59 -26.55
C ARG A 151 -9.77 6.02 -27.26
N GLU A 152 -9.78 7.17 -27.94
CA GLU A 152 -8.59 7.70 -28.60
C GLU A 152 -7.94 8.75 -27.70
N LYS A 153 -7.06 8.30 -26.79
CA LYS A 153 -6.23 9.21 -25.98
C LYS A 153 -5.23 9.91 -26.90
N LYS A 154 -5.53 11.13 -27.33
CA LYS A 154 -4.62 11.94 -28.16
C LYS A 154 -3.27 12.17 -27.46
N TYR A 155 -3.26 12.22 -26.14
CA TYR A 155 -2.09 12.41 -25.30
C TYR A 155 -1.98 11.27 -24.26
N PRO A 156 -1.60 10.04 -24.71
CA PRO A 156 -1.52 8.91 -23.82
C PRO A 156 -0.41 9.08 -22.77
N ASN A 157 -0.69 8.68 -21.55
CA ASN A 157 0.27 8.72 -20.46
C ASN A 157 0.01 7.59 -19.47
N LYS A 158 0.98 7.33 -18.61
CA LYS A 158 0.87 6.50 -17.43
C LYS A 158 1.65 7.13 -16.29
N VAL A 159 1.14 7.02 -15.08
CA VAL A 159 1.73 7.64 -13.90
C VAL A 159 1.89 6.64 -12.77
N ILE A 160 3.07 6.61 -12.16
CA ILE A 160 3.33 5.90 -10.91
C ILE A 160 2.81 6.79 -9.78
N CYS A 161 1.84 6.29 -9.03
CA CYS A 161 1.26 6.97 -7.88
C CYS A 161 1.80 6.37 -6.59
N VAL A 162 2.34 7.19 -5.72
CA VAL A 162 2.81 6.79 -4.39
C VAL A 162 2.09 7.56 -3.30
N THR A 163 2.02 6.98 -2.10
CA THR A 163 1.51 7.68 -0.92
C THR A 163 2.32 8.94 -0.65
N GLY A 164 1.65 10.07 -0.43
CA GLY A 164 2.29 11.34 -0.08
C GLY A 164 2.98 11.30 1.28
N ALA A 165 3.99 12.12 1.43
CA ALA A 165 4.77 12.22 2.66
C ALA A 165 3.95 12.82 3.83
N GLY A 166 4.19 12.33 5.05
CA GLY A 166 3.57 12.84 6.28
C GLY A 166 2.13 12.36 6.52
N GLY A 167 1.61 11.48 5.69
CA GLY A 167 0.28 10.89 5.87
C GLY A 167 0.22 9.83 6.98
N SER A 168 -1.00 9.52 7.42
CA SER A 168 -1.26 8.48 8.45
C SER A 168 -1.15 7.04 7.90
N LYS A 169 -1.06 6.88 6.60
CA LYS A 169 -1.04 5.59 5.91
C LYS A 169 0.38 5.11 5.62
N ASP A 170 0.55 3.80 5.57
CA ASP A 170 1.81 3.21 5.15
C ASP A 170 2.06 3.44 3.66
N PHE A 171 3.33 3.43 3.27
CA PHE A 171 3.73 3.61 1.88
C PHE A 171 3.08 2.58 0.97
N SER A 172 2.51 3.07 -0.13
CA SER A 172 1.92 2.26 -1.19
C SER A 172 2.31 2.83 -2.55
N CYS A 173 2.33 1.96 -3.56
CA CYS A 173 2.62 2.31 -4.94
C CYS A 173 1.65 1.58 -5.86
N ILE A 174 1.04 2.33 -6.78
CA ILE A 174 0.13 1.82 -7.81
C ILE A 174 0.32 2.65 -9.09
N ILE A 175 -0.07 2.13 -10.24
CA ILE A 175 0.03 2.82 -11.53
C ILE A 175 -1.37 3.04 -12.13
N THR A 176 -1.54 4.12 -12.86
CA THR A 176 -2.76 4.39 -13.64
C THR A 176 -2.42 5.11 -14.94
N ASP A 177 -3.28 4.98 -15.94
CA ASP A 177 -3.21 5.66 -17.23
C ASP A 177 -4.31 6.71 -17.43
N VAL A 178 -5.05 7.00 -16.35
CA VAL A 178 -6.07 8.05 -16.28
C VAL A 178 -5.80 8.98 -15.10
N ILE A 179 -6.51 10.10 -15.02
CA ILE A 179 -6.32 11.10 -13.96
C ILE A 179 -6.53 10.46 -12.58
N PRO A 180 -5.54 10.51 -11.67
CA PRO A 180 -5.70 10.01 -10.30
C PRO A 180 -6.37 11.06 -9.40
N ASP A 181 -7.28 10.61 -8.52
CA ASP A 181 -7.78 11.39 -7.39
C ASP A 181 -6.66 11.69 -6.37
N LEU A 182 -6.80 12.79 -5.62
CA LEU A 182 -5.86 13.13 -4.56
C LEU A 182 -5.70 11.99 -3.55
N HIS A 183 -6.78 11.27 -3.24
CA HIS A 183 -6.79 10.16 -2.29
C HIS A 183 -6.74 8.78 -2.96
N PHE A 184 -6.34 8.71 -4.23
CA PHE A 184 -6.22 7.45 -4.98
C PHE A 184 -5.38 6.40 -4.25
N CYS A 185 -4.24 6.78 -3.66
CA CYS A 185 -3.46 5.92 -2.77
C CYS A 185 -2.91 6.68 -1.54
N GLY A 186 -3.72 7.56 -0.94
CA GLY A 186 -3.38 8.38 0.23
C GLY A 186 -2.53 9.62 -0.09
N ASP A 187 -3.17 10.76 -0.26
CA ASP A 187 -2.54 12.06 -0.60
C ASP A 187 -1.49 11.93 -1.70
N VAL A 188 -1.90 11.35 -2.81
CA VAL A 188 -1.05 10.83 -3.87
C VAL A 188 -0.03 11.83 -4.40
N GLN A 189 1.18 11.32 -4.69
CA GLN A 189 2.15 11.95 -5.57
C GLN A 189 2.29 11.08 -6.83
N ALA A 190 1.96 11.68 -7.97
CA ALA A 190 1.95 11.06 -9.28
C ALA A 190 3.21 11.42 -10.06
N PHE A 191 3.96 10.42 -10.52
CA PHE A 191 5.18 10.51 -11.30
C PHE A 191 4.88 10.01 -12.70
N PRO A 192 4.77 10.91 -13.71
CA PRO A 192 4.36 10.53 -15.06
C PRO A 192 5.51 9.96 -15.89
N LEU A 193 5.18 9.17 -16.93
CA LEU A 193 6.15 8.80 -17.96
C LEU A 193 6.46 10.00 -18.87
N TYR A 194 5.42 10.78 -19.21
CA TYR A 194 5.49 11.98 -20.05
C TYR A 194 4.85 13.17 -19.36
N TRP A 195 5.23 14.37 -19.79
CA TRP A 195 4.47 15.57 -19.53
C TRP A 195 4.31 16.39 -20.82
N TYR A 196 3.33 17.27 -20.83
CA TYR A 196 2.91 17.99 -22.02
C TYR A 196 2.94 19.47 -21.77
N GLU A 197 3.66 20.19 -22.63
CA GLU A 197 3.76 21.64 -22.63
C GLU A 197 2.76 22.20 -23.63
N GLU A 198 1.87 23.10 -23.17
CA GLU A 198 0.89 23.74 -24.02
C GLU A 198 1.57 24.70 -25.00
N ILE A 199 1.31 24.54 -26.29
CA ILE A 199 1.75 25.49 -27.31
C ILE A 199 0.85 26.74 -27.20
N LYS A 200 1.35 27.80 -26.58
CA LYS A 200 0.66 29.09 -26.56
C LYS A 200 0.72 29.67 -27.99
N ALA A 201 -0.45 29.91 -28.59
CA ALA A 201 -0.52 30.61 -29.84
C ALA A 201 0.09 32.02 -29.60
N ASP A 202 1.30 32.24 -30.15
CA ASP A 202 1.89 33.55 -30.12
C ASP A 202 1.05 34.46 -31.06
N THR A 203 0.27 35.33 -30.45
CA THR A 203 -0.58 36.28 -31.16
C THR A 203 0.25 37.34 -31.94
N SER A 204 1.57 37.32 -31.78
CA SER A 204 2.51 38.22 -32.46
C SER A 204 3.07 37.68 -33.79
N VAL A 205 2.87 36.39 -34.08
CA VAL A 205 3.30 35.80 -35.35
C VAL A 205 2.27 36.14 -36.43
N MET A 206 2.65 36.98 -37.40
CA MET A 206 1.87 37.30 -38.60
C MET A 206 1.33 36.00 -39.22
N GLU A 207 0.00 35.91 -39.41
CA GLU A 207 -0.67 34.79 -40.07
C GLU A 207 -0.10 34.62 -41.48
N LEU A 208 0.75 33.62 -41.67
CA LEU A 208 1.13 33.21 -43.01
C LEU A 208 -0.02 32.37 -43.59
N PRO A 209 -0.60 32.74 -44.74
CA PRO A 209 -1.67 31.98 -45.36
C PRO A 209 -1.22 30.56 -45.68
N GLY A 210 -1.90 29.54 -45.10
CA GLY A 210 -1.65 28.13 -45.35
C GLY A 210 -1.01 27.35 -44.19
N LEU A 211 -0.67 27.99 -43.05
CA LEU A 211 -0.32 27.30 -41.82
C LEU A 211 -1.55 27.26 -40.90
N GLU A 212 -2.14 26.07 -40.78
CA GLU A 212 -3.15 25.84 -39.75
C GLU A 212 -2.54 26.14 -38.37
N LYS A 213 -3.24 26.94 -37.54
CA LYS A 213 -2.86 27.15 -36.14
C LYS A 213 -2.79 25.78 -35.46
N GLN A 214 -1.58 25.25 -35.27
CA GLN A 214 -1.37 24.04 -34.47
C GLN A 214 -1.62 24.42 -32.99
N SER A 215 -2.88 24.38 -32.58
CA SER A 215 -3.22 24.28 -31.16
C SER A 215 -2.89 22.84 -30.72
N GLY A 216 -2.04 22.70 -29.73
CA GLY A 216 -1.62 21.38 -29.30
C GLY A 216 -0.65 21.42 -28.13
N TYR A 217 -0.06 20.29 -27.87
CA TYR A 217 0.91 20.12 -26.79
C TYR A 217 2.19 19.48 -27.33
N ILE A 218 3.33 19.91 -26.82
CA ILE A 218 4.63 19.26 -27.03
C ILE A 218 4.80 18.19 -25.95
N LYS A 219 5.10 16.96 -26.36
CA LYS A 219 5.36 15.84 -25.46
C LYS A 219 6.83 15.85 -25.01
N HIS A 220 7.06 15.77 -23.71
CA HIS A 220 8.35 15.65 -23.08
C HIS A 220 8.42 14.39 -22.21
N ASP A 221 9.59 13.77 -22.13
CA ASP A 221 9.84 12.71 -21.16
C ASP A 221 9.95 13.28 -19.75
N ALA A 222 9.39 12.60 -18.78
CA ALA A 222 9.49 13.01 -17.37
C ALA A 222 10.68 12.37 -16.62
N ILE A 223 11.27 11.30 -17.14
CA ILE A 223 12.54 10.76 -16.61
C ILE A 223 13.67 11.74 -17.00
N SER A 224 14.50 12.09 -16.03
CA SER A 224 15.60 13.06 -16.23
C SER A 224 16.70 12.48 -17.12
N ASP A 225 17.39 13.38 -17.85
CA ASP A 225 18.53 12.99 -18.68
C ASP A 225 19.72 12.55 -17.82
N PHE A 226 19.84 13.09 -16.61
CA PHE A 226 20.82 12.66 -15.63
C PHE A 226 20.70 11.16 -15.36
N ILE A 227 19.49 10.70 -15.01
CA ILE A 227 19.23 9.28 -14.74
C ILE A 227 19.45 8.41 -15.99
N LEU A 228 18.99 8.86 -17.15
CA LEU A 228 19.23 8.12 -18.39
C LEU A 228 20.73 7.90 -18.66
N MET A 229 21.55 8.93 -18.43
CA MET A 229 23.00 8.81 -18.60
C MET A 229 23.62 7.80 -17.61
N GLU A 230 23.21 7.83 -16.34
CA GLU A 230 23.69 6.87 -15.34
C GLU A 230 23.29 5.43 -15.70
N PHE A 231 22.06 5.19 -16.12
CA PHE A 231 21.62 3.86 -16.55
C PHE A 231 22.35 3.37 -17.80
N ARG A 232 22.64 4.24 -18.75
CA ARG A 232 23.42 3.88 -19.93
C ARG A 232 24.85 3.51 -19.64
N LYS A 233 25.46 4.08 -18.59
CA LYS A 233 26.78 3.66 -18.10
C LYS A 233 26.73 2.23 -17.52
N ILE A 234 25.66 1.88 -16.81
CA ILE A 234 25.51 0.59 -16.11
C ILE A 234 25.05 -0.52 -17.07
N ALA A 235 24.03 -0.25 -17.87
CA ALA A 235 23.33 -1.28 -18.65
C ALA A 235 23.49 -1.15 -20.17
N GLY A 236 24.14 -0.08 -20.63
CA GLY A 236 24.49 0.14 -22.03
C GLY A 236 23.58 1.12 -22.76
N PRO A 237 23.99 1.53 -24.00
CA PRO A 237 23.39 2.68 -24.70
C PRO A 237 21.95 2.46 -25.21
N ARG A 238 21.45 1.22 -25.20
CA ARG A 238 20.09 0.91 -25.67
C ARG A 238 18.99 1.19 -24.67
N VAL A 239 19.34 1.51 -23.40
CA VAL A 239 18.36 1.83 -22.36
C VAL A 239 17.54 3.06 -22.75
N GLN A 240 16.23 2.92 -22.66
CA GLN A 240 15.25 3.99 -22.89
C GLN A 240 14.65 4.48 -21.57
N LYS A 241 14.09 5.68 -21.56
CA LYS A 241 13.43 6.26 -20.38
C LYS A 241 12.23 5.44 -19.90
N GLU A 242 11.54 4.77 -20.82
CA GLU A 242 10.44 3.86 -20.45
C GLU A 242 10.93 2.61 -19.71
N ASP A 243 12.10 2.07 -20.04
CA ASP A 243 12.70 0.95 -19.29
C ASP A 243 13.03 1.38 -17.86
N ILE A 244 13.53 2.62 -17.69
CA ILE A 244 13.81 3.22 -16.38
C ILE A 244 12.50 3.43 -15.59
N PHE A 245 11.44 3.89 -16.24
CA PHE A 245 10.12 4.04 -15.61
C PHE A 245 9.60 2.69 -15.07
N ASN A 246 9.73 1.62 -15.85
CA ASN A 246 9.38 0.28 -15.40
C ASN A 246 10.27 -0.21 -14.25
N TYR A 247 11.59 0.08 -14.31
CA TYR A 247 12.52 -0.21 -13.22
C TYR A 247 12.08 0.47 -11.92
N VAL A 248 11.72 1.76 -11.97
CA VAL A 248 11.22 2.50 -10.79
C VAL A 248 10.00 1.80 -10.20
N TYR A 249 9.05 1.38 -11.06
CA TYR A 249 7.85 0.68 -10.59
C TYR A 249 8.18 -0.64 -9.90
N GLY A 250 9.11 -1.42 -10.44
CA GLY A 250 9.61 -2.64 -9.81
C GLY A 250 10.35 -2.38 -8.50
N ALA A 251 11.25 -1.40 -8.48
CA ALA A 251 12.02 -1.05 -7.28
C ALA A 251 11.13 -0.58 -6.12
N LEU A 252 10.09 0.21 -6.40
CA LEU A 252 9.10 0.64 -5.41
C LEU A 252 8.21 -0.50 -4.89
N HIS A 253 8.14 -1.64 -5.57
CA HIS A 253 7.47 -2.86 -5.11
C HIS A 253 8.39 -3.81 -4.37
N ASN A 254 9.70 -3.57 -4.33
CA ASN A 254 10.65 -4.43 -3.63
C ASN A 254 10.33 -4.46 -2.13
N PRO A 255 10.00 -5.63 -1.54
CA PRO A 255 9.61 -5.74 -0.14
C PRO A 255 10.78 -5.46 0.82
N ASP A 256 12.02 -5.77 0.42
CA ASP A 256 13.21 -5.50 1.24
C ASP A 256 13.47 -3.98 1.34
N TYR A 257 13.29 -3.25 0.22
CA TYR A 257 13.35 -1.79 0.20
C TYR A 257 12.26 -1.17 1.09
N ARG A 258 11.00 -1.59 0.91
CA ARG A 258 9.87 -1.09 1.70
C ARG A 258 10.02 -1.36 3.20
N ALA A 259 10.52 -2.53 3.56
CA ALA A 259 10.73 -2.90 4.97
C ALA A 259 11.89 -2.11 5.59
N LYS A 260 13.00 -1.97 4.87
CA LYS A 260 14.18 -1.24 5.35
C LYS A 260 13.88 0.23 5.60
N PHE A 261 13.20 0.88 4.66
CA PHE A 261 12.96 2.33 4.68
C PHE A 261 11.52 2.71 5.07
N ALA A 262 10.82 1.85 5.82
CA ALA A 262 9.42 2.07 6.18
C ALA A 262 9.21 3.39 6.95
N ALA A 263 10.13 3.75 7.85
CA ALA A 263 10.07 4.98 8.63
C ALA A 263 10.34 6.24 7.77
N ASP A 264 11.28 6.12 6.82
CA ASP A 264 11.62 7.21 5.90
C ASP A 264 10.48 7.48 4.93
N LEU A 265 9.92 6.43 4.33
CA LEU A 265 8.82 6.50 3.36
C LEU A 265 7.51 7.06 3.95
N LYS A 266 7.34 7.07 5.28
CA LYS A 266 6.25 7.78 5.94
C LYS A 266 6.44 9.29 5.97
N LYS A 267 7.68 9.76 5.98
CA LYS A 267 8.02 11.15 6.24
C LYS A 267 8.50 11.91 5.02
N GLN A 268 8.97 11.20 3.99
CA GLN A 268 9.44 11.81 2.74
C GLN A 268 9.08 10.95 1.52
N LEU A 269 9.15 11.57 0.35
CA LEU A 269 8.96 10.87 -0.92
C LEU A 269 10.12 9.88 -1.15
N PRO A 270 9.90 8.82 -1.94
CA PRO A 270 10.90 7.81 -2.17
C PRO A 270 12.21 8.36 -2.74
N ARG A 271 13.29 7.72 -2.34
CA ARG A 271 14.63 7.83 -2.93
C ARG A 271 15.07 6.44 -3.34
N LEU A 272 15.65 6.29 -4.50
CA LEU A 272 16.06 4.99 -5.02
C LEU A 272 17.55 4.97 -5.34
N PRO A 273 18.25 3.84 -5.06
CA PRO A 273 19.59 3.62 -5.54
C PRO A 273 19.58 3.29 -7.03
N LEU A 274 20.69 3.54 -7.71
CA LEU A 274 20.94 2.98 -9.04
C LEU A 274 21.15 1.45 -8.94
N PRO A 275 20.82 0.67 -9.99
CA PRO A 275 21.11 -0.76 -10.01
C PRO A 275 22.63 -1.00 -9.96
N LYS A 276 23.04 -2.06 -9.28
CA LYS A 276 24.48 -2.42 -9.13
C LYS A 276 25.12 -2.76 -10.47
N ASP A 277 24.36 -3.45 -11.31
CA ASP A 277 24.80 -3.91 -12.61
C ASP A 277 23.62 -4.08 -13.59
N ARG A 278 23.96 -4.42 -14.82
CA ARG A 278 22.99 -4.66 -15.89
C ARG A 278 21.98 -5.78 -15.55
N LYS A 279 22.43 -6.84 -14.87
CA LYS A 279 21.59 -8.01 -14.54
C LYS A 279 20.52 -7.62 -13.52
N GLU A 280 20.87 -6.83 -12.50
CA GLU A 280 19.90 -6.31 -11.54
C GLU A 280 18.89 -5.38 -12.22
N PHE A 281 19.39 -4.48 -13.10
CA PHE A 281 18.51 -3.63 -13.90
C PHE A 281 17.49 -4.44 -14.71
N GLU A 282 17.96 -5.39 -15.54
CA GLU A 282 17.10 -6.20 -16.40
C GLU A 282 16.08 -7.02 -15.59
N LYS A 283 16.48 -7.54 -14.41
CA LYS A 283 15.58 -8.27 -13.52
C LYS A 283 14.47 -7.36 -12.98
N VAL A 284 14.83 -6.24 -12.37
CA VAL A 284 13.87 -5.35 -11.71
C VAL A 284 12.97 -4.66 -12.73
N GLU A 285 13.54 -4.22 -13.88
CA GLU A 285 12.79 -3.64 -14.98
C GLU A 285 11.78 -4.64 -15.56
N GLY A 286 12.20 -5.88 -15.82
CA GLY A 286 11.33 -6.92 -16.37
C GLY A 286 10.16 -7.27 -15.45
N ILE A 287 10.38 -7.32 -14.13
CA ILE A 287 9.31 -7.51 -13.14
C ILE A 287 8.43 -6.26 -13.06
N GLY A 288 9.02 -5.07 -13.03
CA GLY A 288 8.29 -3.81 -13.00
C GLY A 288 7.39 -3.62 -14.20
N ARG A 289 7.83 -4.01 -15.40
CA ARG A 289 7.04 -4.00 -16.64
C ARG A 289 5.84 -4.95 -16.54
N LYS A 290 6.03 -6.16 -16.02
CA LYS A 290 4.94 -7.13 -15.80
C LYS A 290 3.92 -6.61 -14.79
N LEU A 291 4.38 -6.05 -13.65
CA LEU A 291 3.53 -5.43 -12.65
C LEU A 291 2.76 -4.24 -13.22
N ALA A 292 3.42 -3.36 -13.97
CA ALA A 292 2.78 -2.21 -14.60
C ALA A 292 1.70 -2.64 -15.59
N ASN A 293 1.99 -3.63 -16.44
CA ASN A 293 1.01 -4.17 -17.38
C ASN A 293 -0.19 -4.80 -16.66
N LEU A 294 0.06 -5.61 -15.62
CA LEU A 294 -0.99 -6.25 -14.82
C LEU A 294 -1.90 -5.22 -14.14
N HIS A 295 -1.31 -4.15 -13.58
CA HIS A 295 -2.06 -3.14 -12.83
C HIS A 295 -2.74 -2.09 -13.72
N LEU A 296 -2.24 -1.84 -14.94
CA LEU A 296 -2.91 -0.96 -15.91
C LEU A 296 -4.10 -1.64 -16.59
N HIS A 297 -3.94 -2.93 -16.93
CA HIS A 297 -4.93 -3.69 -17.68
C HIS A 297 -5.73 -4.68 -16.82
N TYR A 298 -5.91 -4.36 -15.53
CA TYR A 298 -6.59 -5.25 -14.58
C TYR A 298 -8.04 -5.58 -14.97
N GLU A 299 -8.69 -4.78 -15.81
CA GLU A 299 -10.03 -5.02 -16.33
C GLU A 299 -10.04 -5.96 -17.55
N GLU A 300 -8.87 -6.26 -18.12
CA GLU A 300 -8.72 -7.04 -19.36
C GLU A 300 -8.08 -8.42 -19.12
N ILE A 301 -7.48 -8.65 -17.93
CA ILE A 301 -6.86 -9.95 -17.61
C ILE A 301 -7.91 -11.04 -17.46
N ASP A 302 -7.50 -12.30 -17.68
CA ASP A 302 -8.39 -13.44 -17.47
C ASP A 302 -8.90 -13.50 -16.04
N PRO A 303 -10.21 -13.73 -15.81
CA PRO A 303 -10.76 -13.86 -14.47
C PRO A 303 -10.22 -15.10 -13.74
N TRP A 304 -10.10 -15.01 -12.41
CA TRP A 304 -9.83 -16.18 -11.57
C TRP A 304 -11.07 -17.09 -11.54
N PRO A 305 -10.91 -18.42 -11.61
CA PRO A 305 -12.06 -19.34 -11.64
C PRO A 305 -12.68 -19.48 -10.24
N LEU A 306 -13.54 -18.54 -9.87
CA LEU A 306 -14.37 -18.62 -8.68
C LEU A 306 -15.68 -19.35 -8.97
N ASP A 307 -16.18 -20.10 -7.99
CA ASP A 307 -17.49 -20.72 -8.06
C ASP A 307 -18.59 -19.68 -7.83
N GLU A 308 -19.55 -19.59 -8.76
CA GLU A 308 -20.76 -18.77 -8.63
C GLU A 308 -21.86 -19.63 -7.98
N VAL A 309 -22.14 -19.34 -6.69
CA VAL A 309 -23.12 -20.09 -5.90
C VAL A 309 -24.41 -19.30 -5.81
N GLY A 310 -25.51 -19.90 -6.26
CA GLY A 310 -26.84 -19.31 -6.27
C GLY A 310 -27.38 -19.01 -7.66
N SER A 311 -28.19 -17.97 -7.82
CA SER A 311 -28.71 -17.53 -9.12
C SER A 311 -27.80 -16.47 -9.74
N LEU A 312 -27.76 -16.43 -11.08
CA LEU A 312 -26.93 -15.50 -11.84
C LEU A 312 -27.57 -14.10 -11.90
N ASP A 313 -27.69 -13.46 -10.74
CA ASP A 313 -28.06 -12.05 -10.62
C ASP A 313 -26.79 -11.23 -10.39
N TYR A 314 -26.40 -10.46 -11.40
CA TYR A 314 -25.17 -9.66 -11.39
C TYR A 314 -25.35 -8.22 -10.89
N HIS A 315 -26.56 -7.85 -10.49
CA HIS A 315 -26.84 -6.51 -9.96
C HIS A 315 -26.29 -6.37 -8.54
N VAL A 316 -25.38 -5.42 -8.33
CA VAL A 316 -24.71 -5.19 -7.06
C VAL A 316 -25.32 -4.00 -6.33
N THR A 317 -25.95 -4.26 -5.19
CA THR A 317 -26.37 -3.20 -4.24
C THR A 317 -25.28 -2.94 -3.21
N LYS A 318 -24.76 -3.99 -2.56
CA LYS A 318 -23.69 -3.94 -1.59
C LYS A 318 -23.06 -5.32 -1.40
N MET A 319 -21.78 -5.44 -1.69
CA MET A 319 -21.01 -6.66 -1.43
C MET A 319 -20.58 -6.76 0.03
N ALA A 320 -20.40 -7.98 0.52
CA ALA A 320 -19.85 -8.24 1.85
C ALA A 320 -19.16 -9.61 1.91
N TRP A 321 -18.20 -9.77 2.83
CA TRP A 321 -17.65 -11.09 3.15
C TRP A 321 -18.75 -11.99 3.73
N ALA A 322 -18.78 -13.24 3.34
CA ALA A 322 -19.66 -14.24 3.95
C ALA A 322 -19.31 -14.42 5.44
N LYS A 323 -20.28 -14.90 6.21
CA LYS A 323 -20.12 -15.15 7.65
C LYS A 323 -20.55 -16.55 8.00
N ASP A 324 -19.84 -17.18 8.93
CA ASP A 324 -20.24 -18.38 9.61
C ASP A 324 -20.42 -18.03 11.11
N GLY A 325 -21.65 -17.81 11.53
CA GLY A 325 -21.95 -17.22 12.83
C GLY A 325 -21.34 -15.84 12.99
N LYS A 326 -20.31 -15.70 13.86
CA LYS A 326 -19.57 -14.45 14.07
C LYS A 326 -18.29 -14.36 13.22
N ASP A 327 -17.85 -15.45 12.64
CA ASP A 327 -16.59 -15.55 11.91
C ASP A 327 -16.76 -15.07 10.46
N VAL A 328 -15.81 -14.23 10.02
CA VAL A 328 -15.79 -13.73 8.65
C VAL A 328 -15.06 -14.73 7.75
N ARG A 329 -15.73 -15.17 6.69
CA ARG A 329 -15.20 -16.09 5.68
C ARG A 329 -14.66 -15.31 4.49
N LYS A 330 -13.35 -15.06 4.48
CA LYS A 330 -12.69 -14.32 3.38
C LYS A 330 -12.49 -15.16 2.10
N ASP A 331 -12.78 -16.44 2.14
CA ASP A 331 -12.80 -17.34 0.99
C ASP A 331 -14.10 -17.24 0.17
N MET A 332 -15.10 -16.48 0.68
CA MET A 332 -16.42 -16.31 0.05
C MET A 332 -16.88 -14.85 0.11
N LEU A 333 -17.32 -14.32 -1.04
CA LEU A 333 -17.84 -12.96 -1.19
C LEU A 333 -19.32 -13.00 -1.59
N VAL A 334 -20.19 -12.47 -0.76
CA VAL A 334 -21.61 -12.26 -1.06
C VAL A 334 -21.72 -11.03 -1.95
N VAL A 335 -22.18 -11.21 -3.18
CA VAL A 335 -22.39 -10.15 -4.16
C VAL A 335 -23.70 -9.43 -3.91
N ASN A 336 -24.78 -10.22 -3.73
CA ASN A 336 -26.13 -9.79 -3.39
C ASN A 336 -26.88 -10.95 -2.70
N GLU A 337 -28.20 -10.84 -2.52
CA GLU A 337 -29.03 -11.86 -1.87
C GLU A 337 -29.08 -13.20 -2.64
N HIS A 338 -28.72 -13.19 -3.92
CA HIS A 338 -28.87 -14.32 -4.83
C HIS A 338 -27.56 -14.96 -5.26
N LEU A 339 -26.46 -14.22 -5.25
CA LEU A 339 -25.16 -14.64 -5.78
C LEU A 339 -24.03 -14.50 -4.74
N THR A 340 -23.28 -15.57 -4.55
CA THR A 340 -22.05 -15.61 -3.76
C THR A 340 -20.92 -16.17 -4.61
N LEU A 341 -19.75 -15.53 -4.55
CA LEU A 341 -18.51 -16.03 -5.16
C LEU A 341 -17.71 -16.80 -4.12
N ALA A 342 -17.35 -18.05 -4.41
CA ALA A 342 -16.60 -18.92 -3.51
C ALA A 342 -15.26 -19.36 -4.12
N GLY A 343 -14.31 -19.80 -3.27
CA GLY A 343 -13.00 -20.27 -3.73
C GLY A 343 -11.95 -19.17 -3.85
N ILE A 344 -12.11 -18.04 -3.14
CA ILE A 344 -11.08 -16.99 -3.08
C ILE A 344 -9.87 -17.54 -2.31
N PRO A 345 -8.68 -17.61 -2.95
CA PRO A 345 -7.49 -18.16 -2.31
C PRO A 345 -6.92 -17.19 -1.26
N ALA A 346 -6.24 -17.74 -0.23
CA ALA A 346 -5.66 -16.96 0.85
C ALA A 346 -4.59 -15.96 0.35
N GLU A 347 -3.89 -16.30 -0.71
CA GLU A 347 -2.87 -15.47 -1.36
C GLU A 347 -3.45 -14.16 -1.91
N ALA A 348 -4.72 -14.14 -2.32
CA ALA A 348 -5.38 -12.93 -2.81
C ALA A 348 -5.53 -11.82 -1.72
N HIS A 349 -5.31 -12.16 -0.45
CA HIS A 349 -5.36 -11.23 0.67
C HIS A 349 -3.99 -10.71 1.12
N GLN A 350 -2.91 -11.10 0.45
CA GLN A 350 -1.55 -10.69 0.83
C GLN A 350 -1.18 -9.34 0.22
N TYR A 351 -1.59 -9.09 -1.02
CA TYR A 351 -1.36 -7.80 -1.67
C TYR A 351 -2.22 -6.70 -1.03
N VAL A 352 -1.56 -5.61 -0.64
CA VAL A 352 -2.19 -4.49 0.08
C VAL A 352 -1.81 -3.17 -0.56
N VAL A 353 -2.80 -2.33 -0.80
CA VAL A 353 -2.64 -0.94 -1.23
C VAL A 353 -3.30 -0.03 -0.21
N ASN A 354 -2.54 0.88 0.38
CA ASN A 354 -3.03 1.85 1.36
C ASN A 354 -3.79 1.21 2.55
N GLY A 355 -3.26 0.08 3.04
CA GLY A 355 -3.77 -0.62 4.21
C GLY A 355 -4.99 -1.52 3.98
N ARG A 356 -5.40 -1.72 2.71
CA ARG A 356 -6.51 -2.61 2.33
C ARG A 356 -6.13 -3.50 1.16
N THR A 357 -6.70 -4.70 1.11
CA THR A 357 -6.59 -5.55 -0.07
C THR A 357 -7.39 -4.97 -1.25
N PRO A 358 -7.04 -5.28 -2.50
CA PRO A 358 -7.83 -4.86 -3.66
C PRO A 358 -9.31 -5.27 -3.57
N LEU A 359 -9.61 -6.46 -3.04
CA LEU A 359 -10.98 -6.90 -2.80
C LEU A 359 -11.72 -6.03 -1.77
N GLU A 360 -11.04 -5.63 -0.69
CA GLU A 360 -11.64 -4.73 0.30
C GLU A 360 -11.91 -3.33 -0.27
N TRP A 361 -11.09 -2.87 -1.24
CA TRP A 361 -11.38 -1.65 -2.00
C TRP A 361 -12.63 -1.80 -2.86
N LEU A 362 -12.81 -2.93 -3.55
CA LEU A 362 -14.02 -3.18 -4.35
C LEU A 362 -15.28 -3.24 -3.47
N ILE A 363 -15.22 -4.00 -2.37
CA ILE A 363 -16.35 -4.13 -1.42
C ILE A 363 -16.79 -2.77 -0.90
N ASP A 364 -15.84 -1.88 -0.58
CA ASP A 364 -16.17 -0.56 -0.06
C ASP A 364 -16.72 0.37 -1.13
N HIS A 365 -16.22 0.34 -2.36
CA HIS A 365 -16.57 1.34 -3.36
C HIS A 365 -17.67 0.90 -4.34
N TYR A 366 -17.76 -0.38 -4.71
CA TYR A 366 -18.81 -0.88 -5.60
C TYR A 366 -20.09 -1.20 -4.83
N GLN A 367 -20.75 -0.15 -4.34
CA GLN A 367 -22.06 -0.21 -3.68
C GLN A 367 -22.90 1.02 -4.06
N ILE A 368 -24.21 0.86 -4.14
CA ILE A 368 -25.12 1.97 -4.40
C ILE A 368 -25.08 2.92 -3.19
N ARG A 369 -24.79 4.18 -3.44
CA ARG A 369 -24.74 5.24 -2.41
C ARG A 369 -25.54 6.45 -2.86
N THR A 370 -26.27 7.04 -1.94
CA THR A 370 -26.91 8.33 -2.14
C THR A 370 -26.10 9.40 -1.42
N ASP A 371 -25.68 10.41 -2.15
CA ASP A 371 -25.01 11.58 -1.57
C ASP A 371 -26.01 12.35 -0.70
N ALA A 372 -25.62 12.67 0.52
CA ALA A 372 -26.54 13.25 1.52
C ALA A 372 -26.90 14.71 1.19
N ASP A 373 -26.01 15.44 0.56
CA ASP A 373 -26.19 16.87 0.29
C ASP A 373 -26.93 17.12 -1.04
N SER A 374 -26.55 16.39 -2.08
CA SER A 374 -27.15 16.55 -3.41
C SER A 374 -28.33 15.62 -3.69
N GLY A 375 -28.50 14.55 -2.91
CA GLY A 375 -29.48 13.49 -3.16
C GLY A 375 -29.18 12.63 -4.40
N ILE A 376 -28.00 12.79 -5.02
CA ILE A 376 -27.60 12.04 -6.21
C ILE A 376 -27.28 10.61 -5.83
N VAL A 377 -27.88 9.66 -6.57
CA VAL A 377 -27.59 8.22 -6.43
C VAL A 377 -26.41 7.87 -7.30
N ASN A 378 -25.31 7.43 -6.70
CA ASN A 378 -24.15 6.90 -7.38
C ASN A 378 -24.25 5.36 -7.39
N ASP A 379 -24.58 4.81 -8.56
CA ASP A 379 -24.85 3.39 -8.78
C ASP A 379 -23.74 2.77 -9.64
N PRO A 380 -22.90 1.86 -9.08
CA PRO A 380 -21.79 1.26 -9.80
C PRO A 380 -22.21 0.35 -10.96
N ASN A 381 -23.46 -0.15 -10.98
CA ASN A 381 -23.94 -0.96 -12.09
C ASN A 381 -24.06 -0.16 -13.39
N LYS A 382 -24.22 1.17 -13.29
CA LYS A 382 -24.30 2.08 -14.46
C LYS A 382 -23.03 2.04 -15.32
N TRP A 383 -21.87 1.81 -14.72
CA TRP A 383 -20.63 1.62 -15.49
C TRP A 383 -20.73 0.42 -16.44
N GLY A 384 -21.17 -0.73 -15.94
CA GLY A 384 -21.39 -1.93 -16.76
C GLY A 384 -22.50 -1.76 -17.79
N GLU A 385 -23.61 -1.11 -17.43
CA GLU A 385 -24.71 -0.81 -18.34
C GLU A 385 -24.26 0.07 -19.52
N GLU A 386 -23.50 1.14 -19.27
CA GLU A 386 -22.98 2.05 -20.30
C GLU A 386 -21.97 1.35 -21.23
N HIS A 387 -21.26 0.34 -20.74
CA HIS A 387 -20.31 -0.47 -21.52
C HIS A 387 -20.93 -1.75 -22.10
N HIS A 388 -22.26 -1.93 -21.99
CA HIS A 388 -22.98 -3.15 -22.43
C HIS A 388 -22.45 -4.44 -21.80
N TYR A 389 -22.04 -4.37 -20.54
CA TYR A 389 -21.44 -5.48 -19.81
C TYR A 389 -21.99 -5.57 -18.37
N PRO A 390 -23.21 -6.10 -18.18
CA PRO A 390 -23.88 -6.14 -16.86
C PRO A 390 -23.13 -6.99 -15.82
N GLN A 391 -22.29 -7.98 -16.24
CA GLN A 391 -21.46 -8.78 -15.34
C GLN A 391 -20.18 -8.06 -14.89
N TYR A 392 -19.95 -6.82 -15.30
CA TYR A 392 -18.70 -6.09 -15.10
C TYR A 392 -18.15 -6.20 -13.67
N ILE A 393 -18.95 -5.92 -12.64
CA ILE A 393 -18.50 -5.89 -11.25
C ILE A 393 -18.09 -7.30 -10.77
N VAL A 394 -18.87 -8.32 -11.09
CA VAL A 394 -18.57 -9.71 -10.72
C VAL A 394 -17.30 -10.20 -11.41
N GLU A 395 -17.17 -9.93 -12.70
CA GLU A 395 -15.95 -10.26 -13.44
C GLU A 395 -14.74 -9.45 -12.95
N LEU A 396 -14.93 -8.19 -12.54
CA LEU A 396 -13.90 -7.39 -11.92
C LEU A 396 -13.40 -8.02 -10.61
N VAL A 397 -14.30 -8.52 -9.75
CA VAL A 397 -13.91 -9.24 -8.53
C VAL A 397 -12.99 -10.42 -8.87
N LYS A 398 -13.36 -11.26 -9.84
CA LYS A 398 -12.57 -12.41 -10.28
C LYS A 398 -11.20 -11.99 -10.82
N ARG A 399 -11.15 -10.91 -11.62
CA ARG A 399 -9.89 -10.34 -12.13
C ARG A 399 -9.01 -9.78 -11.03
N ILE A 400 -9.59 -9.14 -10.02
CA ILE A 400 -8.85 -8.61 -8.87
C ILE A 400 -8.29 -9.74 -7.98
N VAL A 401 -8.96 -10.88 -7.88
CA VAL A 401 -8.36 -12.07 -7.25
C VAL A 401 -7.10 -12.50 -8.01
N ARG A 402 -7.17 -12.65 -9.34
CA ARG A 402 -6.01 -12.99 -10.17
C ARG A 402 -4.90 -11.96 -10.03
N LEU A 403 -5.21 -10.67 -10.17
CA LEU A 403 -4.27 -9.58 -10.00
C LEU A 403 -3.52 -9.68 -8.68
N SER A 404 -4.23 -9.89 -7.57
CA SER A 404 -3.63 -9.96 -6.23
C SER A 404 -2.64 -11.12 -6.12
N VAL A 405 -3.02 -12.32 -6.59
CA VAL A 405 -2.16 -13.52 -6.57
C VAL A 405 -0.92 -13.33 -7.46
N GLU A 406 -1.10 -12.85 -8.71
CA GLU A 406 0.03 -12.66 -9.63
C GLU A 406 0.96 -11.51 -9.17
N THR A 407 0.42 -10.47 -8.53
CA THR A 407 1.23 -9.38 -7.93
C THR A 407 2.15 -9.93 -6.84
N GLU A 408 1.63 -10.70 -5.89
CA GLU A 408 2.45 -11.28 -4.82
C GLU A 408 3.53 -12.23 -5.34
N LYS A 409 3.21 -13.01 -6.37
CA LYS A 409 4.19 -13.87 -7.05
C LYS A 409 5.32 -13.06 -7.67
N LEU A 410 5.00 -11.99 -8.44
CA LEU A 410 6.00 -11.12 -9.06
C LEU A 410 6.83 -10.36 -8.02
N VAL A 411 6.21 -9.85 -6.97
CA VAL A 411 6.87 -9.18 -5.85
C VAL A 411 7.81 -10.14 -5.10
N GLY A 412 7.41 -11.40 -4.94
CA GLY A 412 8.25 -12.45 -4.38
C GLY A 412 9.56 -12.68 -5.16
N GLU A 413 9.56 -12.49 -6.49
CA GLU A 413 10.76 -12.59 -7.33
C GLU A 413 11.76 -11.43 -7.11
N LEU A 414 11.31 -10.29 -6.54
CA LEU A 414 12.18 -9.13 -6.23
C LEU A 414 13.00 -9.34 -4.95
N LYS A 415 12.58 -10.23 -4.05
CA LYS A 415 13.31 -10.51 -2.79
C LYS A 415 14.74 -10.98 -3.08
N ASP A 416 15.65 -10.51 -2.25
CA ASP A 416 17.05 -10.94 -2.31
C ASP A 416 17.21 -12.31 -1.63
N LYS A 417 17.24 -13.38 -2.45
CA LYS A 417 17.39 -14.77 -1.98
C LYS A 417 18.69 -14.96 -1.18
N THR A 418 19.75 -14.22 -1.51
CA THR A 418 21.04 -14.32 -0.79
C THR A 418 20.97 -13.72 0.61
N LYS A 419 20.10 -12.74 0.85
CA LYS A 419 19.81 -12.23 2.19
C LYS A 419 19.02 -13.22 3.02
N ALA A 420 18.03 -13.88 2.43
CA ALA A 420 17.26 -14.95 3.10
C ALA A 420 18.20 -16.09 3.49
N GLU A 421 19.00 -16.61 2.56
CA GLU A 421 19.99 -17.68 2.82
C GLU A 421 21.06 -17.27 3.84
N LYS A 422 21.57 -16.03 3.82
CA LYS A 422 22.51 -15.52 4.82
C LYS A 422 21.87 -15.33 6.19
N THR A 423 20.60 -14.93 6.22
CA THR A 423 19.84 -14.83 7.49
C THR A 423 19.57 -16.22 8.06
N GLU A 424 19.24 -17.19 7.23
CA GLU A 424 19.12 -18.60 7.63
C GLU A 424 20.45 -19.17 8.11
N ALA A 425 21.52 -18.93 7.37
CA ALA A 425 22.87 -19.37 7.76
C ALA A 425 23.38 -18.68 9.03
N ALA A 426 23.12 -17.37 9.21
CA ALA A 426 23.48 -16.64 10.42
C ALA A 426 22.67 -17.08 11.65
N VAL A 427 21.39 -17.42 11.46
CA VAL A 427 20.52 -17.97 12.52
C VAL A 427 20.98 -19.40 12.89
N ALA A 428 21.39 -20.20 11.90
CA ALA A 428 21.95 -21.52 12.14
C ALA A 428 23.33 -21.47 12.84
N ALA A 429 24.14 -20.43 12.57
CA ALA A 429 25.48 -20.26 13.15
C ALA A 429 25.50 -19.65 14.56
N HIS A 430 24.46 -18.89 14.95
CA HIS A 430 24.35 -18.22 16.24
C HIS A 430 22.95 -18.32 16.86
N PRO A 431 22.61 -19.46 17.50
CA PRO A 431 21.32 -19.64 18.15
C PRO A 431 21.06 -18.67 19.32
N SER A 432 22.07 -17.92 19.77
CA SER A 432 22.03 -17.01 20.94
C SER A 432 22.19 -15.53 20.60
N ALA A 433 21.96 -15.11 19.35
CA ALA A 433 22.09 -13.70 19.00
C ALA A 433 21.14 -12.83 19.84
N THR A 434 21.67 -11.81 20.49
CA THR A 434 20.95 -10.85 21.33
C THR A 434 19.85 -10.16 20.54
N PRO A 435 18.57 -10.20 20.95
CA PRO A 435 17.53 -9.46 20.26
C PRO A 435 17.79 -7.96 20.33
N PRO A 436 17.49 -7.19 19.26
CA PRO A 436 17.56 -5.74 19.28
C PRO A 436 16.67 -5.14 20.38
N TYR A 437 17.03 -3.96 20.92
CA TYR A 437 16.33 -3.32 22.05
C TYR A 437 14.81 -3.08 21.82
N TRP A 438 14.36 -2.89 20.56
CA TRP A 438 12.97 -2.75 20.16
C TRP A 438 12.13 -4.03 20.34
N TRP A 439 12.74 -5.08 20.77
CA TRP A 439 12.16 -6.39 21.04
C TRP A 439 11.24 -6.44 22.28
N LYS A 440 11.29 -5.46 23.13
CA LYS A 440 10.44 -5.36 24.33
C LYS A 440 8.94 -5.14 24.04
N SER A 441 8.57 -4.77 22.82
CA SER A 441 7.27 -4.22 22.45
C SER A 441 6.34 -5.16 21.67
N GLY A 442 6.52 -6.48 21.66
CA GLY A 442 5.79 -7.33 20.71
C GLY A 442 4.82 -8.36 21.26
N VAL A 443 4.38 -8.23 22.52
CA VAL A 443 3.61 -9.30 23.14
C VAL A 443 2.22 -8.84 23.58
N TRP A 444 1.22 -9.49 22.99
CA TRP A 444 -0.19 -9.33 23.31
C TRP A 444 -0.66 -10.30 24.38
N GLY A 445 -1.71 -9.95 25.12
CA GLY A 445 -2.28 -10.73 26.20
C GLY A 445 -2.60 -12.20 25.87
N VAL A 446 -2.78 -12.99 26.90
CA VAL A 446 -3.21 -14.38 26.81
C VAL A 446 -4.71 -14.42 26.67
N GLU A 447 -5.20 -15.06 25.62
CA GLU A 447 -6.57 -15.54 25.62
C GLU A 447 -6.56 -16.86 26.41
N SER A 448 -7.39 -16.93 27.44
CA SER A 448 -7.57 -18.00 28.43
C SER A 448 -6.85 -19.34 28.14
N PRO A 449 -6.07 -19.87 29.08
CA PRO A 449 -5.47 -21.18 28.93
C PRO A 449 -6.57 -22.20 28.75
N VAL A 450 -6.40 -23.10 27.78
CA VAL A 450 -7.24 -24.33 27.73
C VAL A 450 -6.89 -25.16 28.93
N PRO A 451 -7.83 -25.53 29.82
CA PRO A 451 -7.54 -26.20 31.09
C PRO A 451 -6.93 -27.57 30.97
N ASP A 452 -7.06 -28.25 29.83
CA ASP A 452 -6.65 -29.63 29.64
C ASP A 452 -5.59 -29.80 28.55
N GLY A 453 -4.44 -30.31 28.89
CA GLY A 453 -3.49 -30.90 27.94
C GLY A 453 -2.15 -30.18 27.76
N GLY A 454 -1.79 -29.22 28.56
CA GLY A 454 -0.46 -28.58 28.50
C GLY A 454 -0.20 -27.72 27.27
N ASN A 455 -1.24 -27.08 26.72
CA ASN A 455 -1.14 -26.08 25.67
C ASN A 455 -1.44 -24.67 26.22
N VAL A 456 -0.63 -23.70 25.86
CA VAL A 456 -0.87 -22.28 26.16
C VAL A 456 -1.10 -21.52 24.85
N VAL A 457 -2.13 -20.67 24.81
CA VAL A 457 -2.44 -19.82 23.66
C VAL A 457 -1.89 -18.43 23.91
N MET A 458 -1.15 -17.89 22.93
CA MET A 458 -0.48 -16.59 23.01
C MET A 458 -0.69 -15.79 21.74
N SER A 459 -1.00 -14.50 21.87
CA SER A 459 -0.99 -13.58 20.73
C SER A 459 0.43 -13.07 20.47
N LEU A 460 0.81 -12.98 19.20
CA LEU A 460 2.06 -12.41 18.75
C LEU A 460 1.79 -11.27 17.76
N ALA A 461 2.61 -10.22 17.81
CA ALA A 461 2.64 -9.25 16.71
C ALA A 461 2.99 -9.97 15.40
N HIS A 462 2.39 -9.54 14.27
CA HIS A 462 2.48 -10.22 12.98
C HIS A 462 3.91 -10.61 12.59
N LYS A 463 4.87 -9.68 12.72
CA LYS A 463 6.28 -9.94 12.39
C LYS A 463 6.95 -11.06 13.20
N TRP A 464 6.50 -11.29 14.44
CA TRP A 464 7.03 -12.36 15.30
C TRP A 464 6.39 -13.69 14.97
N TYR A 465 5.08 -13.66 14.74
CA TYR A 465 4.34 -14.81 14.24
C TYR A 465 4.99 -15.31 12.95
N ASP A 466 5.18 -14.43 11.98
CA ASP A 466 5.75 -14.75 10.66
C ASP A 466 7.17 -15.32 10.78
N LYS A 467 8.00 -14.80 11.71
CA LYS A 467 9.34 -15.34 11.96
C LYS A 467 9.35 -16.73 12.58
N ILE A 468 8.43 -17.00 13.50
CA ILE A 468 8.28 -18.35 14.07
C ILE A 468 7.72 -19.29 13.00
N GLU A 469 6.73 -18.86 12.24
CA GLU A 469 6.14 -19.64 11.14
C GLU A 469 7.16 -20.01 10.08
N ALA A 470 8.06 -19.09 9.73
CA ALA A 470 9.15 -19.30 8.78
C ALA A 470 10.33 -20.12 9.37
N GLY A 471 10.26 -20.56 10.64
CA GLY A 471 11.37 -21.25 11.31
C GLY A 471 12.60 -20.38 11.61
N LEU A 472 12.45 -19.05 11.48
CA LEU A 472 13.53 -18.08 11.72
C LEU A 472 13.68 -17.69 13.20
N LYS A 473 12.81 -18.19 14.06
CA LYS A 473 12.82 -17.95 15.50
C LYS A 473 12.37 -19.22 16.23
N HIS A 474 13.27 -19.79 17.02
CA HIS A 474 13.05 -21.03 17.75
C HIS A 474 12.79 -20.84 19.25
N ASP A 475 12.98 -19.63 19.75
CA ASP A 475 12.74 -19.30 21.15
C ASP A 475 11.73 -18.16 21.27
N GLU A 476 10.76 -18.32 22.15
CA GLU A 476 9.86 -17.25 22.53
C GLU A 476 10.16 -16.81 23.97
N PHE A 477 10.17 -15.50 24.18
CA PHE A 477 10.54 -14.90 25.45
C PHE A 477 9.33 -14.20 26.08
N ARG A 478 9.15 -14.37 27.39
CA ARG A 478 8.10 -13.73 28.18
C ARG A 478 8.68 -13.13 29.44
N GLU A 479 8.39 -11.85 29.67
CA GLU A 479 8.76 -11.19 30.91
C GLU A 479 8.13 -11.90 32.11
N LYS A 480 8.88 -12.06 33.21
CA LYS A 480 8.37 -12.61 34.45
C LYS A 480 7.36 -11.64 35.05
N LYS A 481 6.09 -11.97 34.94
CA LYS A 481 4.96 -11.24 35.54
C LYS A 481 4.05 -12.25 36.25
N PRO A 482 3.34 -11.85 37.31
CA PRO A 482 2.45 -12.76 38.06
C PRO A 482 1.47 -13.55 37.18
N TYR A 483 1.12 -12.97 36.03
CA TYR A 483 0.28 -13.64 35.06
C TYR A 483 0.99 -14.80 34.37
N TRP A 484 2.25 -14.60 33.89
CA TRP A 484 3.04 -15.63 33.23
C TRP A 484 3.59 -16.67 34.19
N ASP A 485 3.84 -16.29 35.46
CA ASP A 485 4.30 -17.19 36.51
C ASP A 485 3.32 -18.36 36.71
N LYS A 486 2.01 -18.11 36.61
CA LYS A 486 0.98 -19.15 36.68
C LYS A 486 1.12 -20.25 35.64
N PHE A 487 1.66 -19.91 34.45
CA PHE A 487 1.72 -20.83 33.31
C PHE A 487 3.13 -21.34 33.04
N LEU A 488 4.15 -20.59 33.41
CA LEU A 488 5.54 -20.88 33.05
C LEU A 488 6.43 -21.23 34.24
N GLU A 489 6.16 -20.68 35.45
CA GLU A 489 6.93 -20.96 36.65
C GLU A 489 6.57 -22.35 37.22
N GLY A 490 7.59 -23.17 37.42
CA GLY A 490 7.42 -24.54 37.97
C GLY A 490 6.99 -25.59 36.98
N ARG A 491 6.61 -25.24 35.75
CA ARG A 491 6.24 -26.22 34.70
C ARG A 491 7.44 -26.57 33.82
N LYS A 492 8.52 -27.00 34.43
CA LYS A 492 9.71 -27.48 33.73
C LYS A 492 9.39 -28.68 32.86
N GLY A 493 9.17 -28.49 31.58
CA GLY A 493 9.30 -29.47 30.51
C GLY A 493 8.33 -30.65 30.47
N LYS A 494 7.56 -30.92 31.53
CA LYS A 494 6.64 -32.08 31.59
C LYS A 494 5.16 -31.74 31.48
N GLU A 495 4.78 -30.49 31.77
CA GLU A 495 3.37 -30.08 31.79
C GLU A 495 2.99 -29.12 30.65
N LEU A 496 3.92 -28.31 30.13
CA LEU A 496 3.69 -27.51 28.93
C LEU A 496 4.24 -28.25 27.70
N ARG A 497 3.34 -28.84 26.92
CA ARG A 497 3.71 -29.66 25.74
C ARG A 497 3.70 -28.89 24.45
N SER A 498 2.88 -27.88 24.37
CA SER A 498 2.73 -27.07 23.17
C SER A 498 2.35 -25.66 23.47
N VAL A 499 2.64 -24.76 22.53
CA VAL A 499 2.19 -23.38 22.53
C VAL A 499 1.50 -23.08 21.21
N THR A 500 0.34 -22.45 21.28
CA THR A 500 -0.39 -21.98 20.10
C THR A 500 -0.24 -20.47 20.01
N PHE A 501 0.35 -20.00 18.92
CA PHE A 501 0.48 -18.58 18.63
C PHE A 501 -0.65 -18.11 17.72
N MET A 502 -1.22 -16.95 18.02
CA MET A 502 -2.15 -16.24 17.16
C MET A 502 -1.44 -15.06 16.49
N ARG A 503 -1.72 -14.83 15.24
CA ARG A 503 -1.15 -13.69 14.46
C ARG A 503 -1.91 -12.40 14.77
N GLY A 504 -1.63 -11.80 15.92
CA GLY A 504 -2.36 -10.66 16.47
C GLY A 504 -3.53 -11.07 17.36
N GLN A 505 -4.07 -10.12 18.13
CA GLN A 505 -5.15 -10.39 19.07
C GLN A 505 -6.47 -10.67 18.33
N GLY A 506 -7.16 -11.75 18.71
CA GLY A 506 -8.42 -12.15 18.08
C GLY A 506 -8.29 -12.70 16.65
N SER A 507 -7.08 -12.91 16.14
CA SER A 507 -6.87 -13.45 14.81
C SER A 507 -7.28 -14.92 14.72
N PRO A 508 -7.99 -15.36 13.66
CA PRO A 508 -8.24 -16.77 13.40
C PRO A 508 -6.98 -17.52 12.95
N VAL A 509 -5.95 -16.81 12.49
CA VAL A 509 -4.70 -17.42 12.02
C VAL A 509 -3.87 -17.84 13.21
N LYS A 510 -3.71 -19.18 13.37
CA LYS A 510 -3.01 -19.80 14.50
C LYS A 510 -1.99 -20.82 13.99
N MET A 511 -0.91 -20.99 14.74
CA MET A 511 0.04 -22.10 14.57
C MET A 511 0.39 -22.68 15.93
N THR A 512 0.57 -24.00 16.00
CA THR A 512 0.91 -24.70 17.23
C THR A 512 2.28 -25.33 17.10
N TRP A 513 3.13 -25.10 18.11
CA TRP A 513 4.49 -25.62 18.19
C TRP A 513 4.66 -26.49 19.42
N GLU A 514 5.49 -27.50 19.29
CA GLU A 514 5.98 -28.29 20.41
C GLU A 514 6.83 -27.41 21.33
N VAL A 515 6.70 -27.56 22.62
CA VAL A 515 7.57 -26.92 23.62
C VAL A 515 8.60 -27.93 24.09
N LEU A 516 9.87 -27.66 23.83
CA LEU A 516 11.00 -28.49 24.25
C LEU A 516 11.40 -28.19 25.70
N GLY A 517 11.17 -26.99 26.18
CA GLY A 517 11.47 -26.57 27.53
C GLY A 517 11.11 -25.13 27.79
N VAL A 518 11.05 -24.75 29.04
CA VAL A 518 10.91 -23.35 29.50
C VAL A 518 12.00 -23.10 30.52
N ASP A 519 12.88 -22.13 30.23
CA ASP A 519 13.96 -21.70 31.11
C ASP A 519 13.77 -20.25 31.54
N VAL A 520 14.51 -19.84 32.60
CA VAL A 520 14.67 -18.44 32.95
C VAL A 520 15.93 -17.93 32.28
N ALA A 521 15.82 -16.83 31.55
CA ALA A 521 16.95 -16.25 30.85
C ALA A 521 18.11 -15.91 31.82
N LYS A 522 19.30 -16.40 31.50
CA LYS A 522 20.52 -16.20 32.29
C LYS A 522 21.38 -15.02 31.83
N ASP A 523 21.03 -14.45 30.68
CA ASP A 523 21.72 -13.31 30.08
C ASP A 523 21.46 -12.04 30.89
N PRO A 524 22.47 -11.26 31.27
CA PRO A 524 22.32 -10.02 32.04
C PRO A 524 21.35 -9.01 31.43
N GLY A 525 21.21 -8.99 30.11
CA GLY A 525 20.24 -8.15 29.41
C GLY A 525 18.80 -8.70 29.42
N ARG A 526 18.55 -9.89 29.98
CA ARG A 526 17.26 -10.60 29.98
C ARG A 526 16.88 -11.14 31.35
N THR A 527 17.50 -10.65 32.39
CA THR A 527 17.13 -11.00 33.76
C THR A 527 15.65 -10.67 33.96
N GLY A 528 14.87 -11.70 34.34
CA GLY A 528 13.42 -11.52 34.51
C GLY A 528 12.54 -12.00 33.34
N TYR A 529 13.11 -12.75 32.38
CA TYR A 529 12.34 -13.34 31.28
C TYR A 529 12.29 -14.88 31.36
N TYR A 530 11.17 -15.45 30.92
CA TYR A 530 11.06 -16.86 30.57
C TYR A 530 11.48 -17.05 29.11
N VAL A 531 12.16 -18.12 28.82
CA VAL A 531 12.51 -18.56 27.45
C VAL A 531 11.74 -19.83 27.16
N ILE A 532 10.87 -19.81 26.17
CA ILE A 532 10.12 -20.98 25.70
C ILE A 532 10.83 -21.50 24.46
N HIS A 533 11.45 -22.66 24.58
CA HIS A 533 12.15 -23.32 23.48
C HIS A 533 11.17 -24.09 22.61
N LEU A 534 11.10 -23.72 21.34
CA LEU A 534 10.17 -24.30 20.36
C LEU A 534 10.83 -25.49 19.65
N GLY A 535 10.10 -26.57 19.54
CA GLY A 535 10.46 -27.76 18.77
C GLY A 535 9.95 -27.64 17.32
N LYS A 536 9.27 -28.70 16.87
CA LYS A 536 8.66 -28.74 15.55
C LYS A 536 7.23 -28.16 15.56
N ARG A 537 6.79 -27.68 14.43
CA ARG A 537 5.40 -27.25 14.22
C ARG A 537 4.49 -28.48 14.26
N ILE A 538 3.42 -28.41 15.05
CA ILE A 538 2.45 -29.51 15.22
C ILE A 538 1.21 -29.26 14.34
N LYS A 539 0.79 -27.98 14.23
CA LYS A 539 -0.41 -27.56 13.48
C LYS A 539 -0.25 -26.13 12.92
#